data_3d757f5348e47192f892a002d7c28f8d
#
_entry.id   3d757f5348e47192f892a002d7c28f8d
#
_cell.length_a   1.000
_cell.length_b   1.000
_cell.length_c   1.000
_cell.angle_alpha   90.00
_cell.angle_beta   90.00
_cell.angle_gamma   90.00
#
_symmetry.space_group_name_H-M   'P 1'
#
loop_
_entity.id
_entity.type
_entity.pdbx_description
1 polymer ?
#
loop_
_entity_poly.entity_id
_entity_poly.type
_entity_poly.pdbx_seq_one_letter_code
_entity_poly.pdbx_strand_id
1 'polypeptide(L)'
;MGMLMMASFMTSCDNHEPYDPDLHIGYVLCDDHTCMDTATYFNQSKRKAVGVVFAEKTKDHPVLAVNLEETSGMFCDSIGMENGTSGDITKFDGFANTVAMYQSYDKESGHGSPIAMRMMSFHKYGQSDHIPSVAEQRLLQSAAKTINPIIKRCGGQPISLDADCWYWTSTEVQENPGTQAWLC
;
A
#
# COMPACT_ATOMS: atom_id res chain seq x y z
N MET A 1 30.40 -55.60 -38.45
CA MET A 1 29.02 -55.31 -38.19
C MET A 1 28.96 -54.34 -37.00
N GLY A 2 29.04 -53.02 -37.28
CA GLY A 2 29.14 -51.99 -36.27
C GLY A 2 27.76 -51.42 -36.01
N MET A 3 27.32 -51.44 -34.75
CA MET A 3 26.05 -50.93 -34.26
C MET A 3 26.25 -49.48 -33.82
N LEU A 4 25.65 -48.54 -34.59
CA LEU A 4 25.71 -47.12 -34.32
C LEU A 4 24.61 -46.77 -33.31
N MET A 5 24.95 -46.46 -32.04
CA MET A 5 24.02 -45.92 -31.06
C MET A 5 23.77 -44.44 -31.34
N MET A 6 22.60 -44.07 -31.80
CA MET A 6 22.13 -42.68 -31.79
C MET A 6 21.73 -42.27 -30.38
N ALA A 7 22.48 -41.38 -29.76
CA ALA A 7 22.07 -40.68 -28.55
C ALA A 7 21.18 -39.51 -28.94
N SER A 8 19.89 -39.62 -28.61
CA SER A 8 18.93 -38.51 -28.69
C SER A 8 19.18 -37.55 -27.52
N PHE A 9 19.73 -36.38 -27.80
CA PHE A 9 19.76 -35.29 -26.84
C PHE A 9 18.36 -34.65 -26.79
N MET A 10 17.63 -34.91 -25.72
CA MET A 10 16.46 -34.15 -25.35
C MET A 10 16.97 -32.82 -24.79
N THR A 11 17.00 -31.77 -25.60
CA THR A 11 17.11 -30.39 -25.09
C THR A 11 15.74 -30.03 -24.49
N SER A 12 15.64 -30.22 -23.17
CA SER A 12 14.56 -29.57 -22.38
C SER A 12 14.84 -28.07 -22.45
N CYS A 13 14.04 -27.35 -23.19
CA CYS A 13 13.96 -25.89 -23.04
C CYS A 13 13.23 -25.61 -21.74
N ASP A 14 14.00 -25.59 -20.65
CA ASP A 14 13.54 -24.95 -19.42
C ASP A 14 13.53 -23.44 -19.67
N ASN A 15 12.40 -22.94 -20.12
CA ASN A 15 12.07 -21.52 -20.05
C ASN A 15 11.74 -21.16 -18.59
N HIS A 16 12.68 -21.40 -17.68
CA HIS A 16 12.63 -20.74 -16.39
C HIS A 16 13.07 -19.30 -16.63
N GLU A 17 12.10 -18.40 -16.69
CA GLU A 17 12.40 -16.99 -16.50
C GLU A 17 13.15 -16.87 -15.18
N PRO A 18 14.28 -16.12 -15.14
CA PRO A 18 15.03 -15.94 -13.91
C PRO A 18 14.07 -15.38 -12.84
N TYR A 19 14.07 -16.01 -11.66
CA TYR A 19 13.29 -15.52 -10.51
C TYR A 19 13.72 -14.09 -10.23
N ASP A 20 12.78 -13.15 -10.42
CA ASP A 20 12.97 -11.77 -10.06
C ASP A 20 12.54 -11.59 -8.60
N PRO A 21 13.49 -11.34 -7.68
CA PRO A 21 13.19 -11.13 -6.27
C PRO A 21 12.56 -9.76 -6.00
N ASP A 22 12.58 -8.85 -6.97
CA ASP A 22 12.08 -7.50 -6.81
C ASP A 22 10.55 -7.46 -6.97
N LEU A 23 9.91 -6.66 -6.11
CA LEU A 23 8.46 -6.48 -6.17
C LEU A 23 8.13 -5.28 -7.05
N HIS A 24 7.42 -5.54 -8.15
CA HIS A 24 7.07 -4.54 -9.15
C HIS A 24 5.66 -3.97 -8.97
N ILE A 25 5.47 -2.76 -9.53
CA ILE A 25 4.13 -2.13 -9.57
C ILE A 25 3.14 -3.07 -10.27
N GLY A 26 2.00 -3.29 -9.61
CA GLY A 26 0.95 -4.20 -10.09
C GLY A 26 1.02 -5.60 -9.49
N TYR A 27 2.05 -5.97 -8.74
CA TYR A 27 2.05 -7.24 -8.01
C TYR A 27 0.91 -7.26 -6.98
N VAL A 28 0.33 -8.44 -6.82
CA VAL A 28 -0.80 -8.67 -5.89
C VAL A 28 -0.25 -9.12 -4.55
N LEU A 29 -0.57 -8.37 -3.50
CA LEU A 29 -0.29 -8.73 -2.12
C LEU A 29 -1.43 -9.62 -1.58
N CYS A 30 -1.08 -10.76 -1.00
CA CYS A 30 -2.01 -11.73 -0.44
C CYS A 30 -2.04 -11.69 1.09
N ASP A 31 -3.07 -12.28 1.68
CA ASP A 31 -3.30 -12.34 3.13
C ASP A 31 -2.26 -13.17 3.90
N ASP A 32 -1.49 -13.99 3.21
CA ASP A 32 -0.35 -14.75 3.73
C ASP A 32 1.01 -14.02 3.56
N HIS A 33 0.98 -12.71 3.26
CA HIS A 33 2.13 -11.83 3.00
C HIS A 33 2.93 -12.15 1.73
N THR A 34 2.47 -13.07 0.90
CA THR A 34 3.12 -13.29 -0.39
C THR A 34 2.71 -12.22 -1.38
N CYS A 35 3.69 -11.77 -2.17
CA CYS A 35 3.45 -10.93 -3.34
C CYS A 35 3.75 -11.75 -4.59
N MET A 36 2.93 -11.59 -5.61
CA MET A 36 3.15 -12.26 -6.89
C MET A 36 2.64 -11.41 -8.06
N ASP A 37 3.21 -11.65 -9.23
CA ASP A 37 2.74 -11.01 -10.43
C ASP A 37 1.28 -11.38 -10.74
N THR A 38 0.62 -10.53 -11.54
CA THR A 38 -0.80 -10.70 -11.86
C THR A 38 -1.10 -11.98 -12.62
N ALA A 39 -0.20 -12.45 -13.49
CA ALA A 39 -0.42 -13.67 -14.25
C ALA A 39 -0.39 -14.90 -13.34
N THR A 40 0.59 -14.97 -12.46
CA THR A 40 0.69 -16.03 -11.44
C THR A 40 -0.51 -15.99 -10.51
N TYR A 41 -0.88 -14.81 -10.00
CA TYR A 41 -2.03 -14.68 -9.10
C TYR A 41 -3.32 -15.19 -9.74
N PHE A 42 -3.68 -14.70 -10.92
CA PHE A 42 -4.96 -15.01 -11.52
C PHE A 42 -5.05 -16.40 -12.17
N ASN A 43 -3.92 -17.02 -12.52
CA ASN A 43 -3.91 -18.33 -13.16
C ASN A 43 -3.70 -19.48 -12.18
N GLN A 44 -2.99 -19.28 -11.09
CA GLN A 44 -2.50 -20.37 -10.25
C GLN A 44 -2.80 -20.21 -8.76
N SER A 45 -3.06 -18.98 -8.29
CA SER A 45 -3.21 -18.74 -6.86
C SER A 45 -4.61 -19.10 -6.36
N LYS A 46 -4.63 -19.72 -5.17
CA LYS A 46 -5.84 -19.89 -4.34
C LYS A 46 -5.84 -18.91 -3.16
N ARG A 47 -4.87 -18.00 -3.11
CA ARG A 47 -4.70 -17.03 -2.03
C ARG A 47 -5.69 -15.88 -2.19
N LYS A 48 -6.00 -15.25 -1.08
CA LYS A 48 -6.87 -14.07 -1.07
C LYS A 48 -6.01 -12.81 -1.27
N ALA A 49 -6.31 -12.02 -2.31
CA ALA A 49 -5.72 -10.70 -2.46
C ALA A 49 -6.18 -9.77 -1.34
N VAL A 50 -5.26 -8.95 -0.82
CA VAL A 50 -5.54 -7.90 0.16
C VAL A 50 -5.03 -6.54 -0.31
N GLY A 51 -4.12 -6.49 -1.28
CA GLY A 51 -3.58 -5.24 -1.81
C GLY A 51 -2.91 -5.40 -3.16
N VAL A 52 -2.48 -4.26 -3.72
CA VAL A 52 -1.71 -4.18 -4.97
C VAL A 52 -0.53 -3.26 -4.77
N VAL A 53 0.66 -3.66 -5.19
CA VAL A 53 1.89 -2.86 -5.14
C VAL A 53 1.75 -1.65 -6.06
N PHE A 54 1.98 -0.45 -5.53
CA PHE A 54 1.93 0.80 -6.29
C PHE A 54 3.27 1.52 -6.38
N ALA A 55 4.24 1.14 -5.53
CA ALA A 55 5.59 1.69 -5.60
C ALA A 55 6.64 0.62 -5.27
N GLU A 56 7.68 0.57 -6.10
CA GLU A 56 8.83 -0.31 -5.92
C GLU A 56 9.76 0.24 -4.84
N LYS A 57 10.61 -0.61 -4.29
CA LYS A 57 11.60 -0.20 -3.30
C LYS A 57 12.59 0.81 -3.90
N THR A 58 12.83 1.88 -3.18
CA THR A 58 13.89 2.84 -3.49
C THR A 58 14.80 3.04 -2.27
N LYS A 59 15.76 3.96 -2.37
CA LYS A 59 16.56 4.38 -1.21
C LYS A 59 15.73 5.20 -0.18
N ASP A 60 14.64 5.82 -0.62
CA ASP A 60 13.84 6.75 0.17
C ASP A 60 12.61 6.09 0.81
N HIS A 61 12.15 4.95 0.26
CA HIS A 61 11.00 4.21 0.80
C HIS A 61 11.07 2.69 0.49
N PRO A 62 10.42 1.85 1.32
CA PRO A 62 10.23 0.42 1.01
C PRO A 62 9.25 0.23 -0.16
N VAL A 63 8.98 -1.02 -0.51
CA VAL A 63 7.84 -1.34 -1.37
C VAL A 63 6.55 -0.91 -0.69
N LEU A 64 5.66 -0.24 -1.44
CA LEU A 64 4.37 0.22 -0.94
C LEU A 64 3.23 -0.46 -1.72
N ALA A 65 2.24 -0.92 -0.98
CA ALA A 65 1.02 -1.52 -1.53
C ALA A 65 -0.22 -0.79 -1.01
N VAL A 66 -1.25 -0.70 -1.84
CA VAL A 66 -2.54 -0.14 -1.45
C VAL A 66 -3.52 -1.28 -1.14
N ASN A 67 -4.31 -1.14 -0.10
CA ASN A 67 -5.39 -2.08 0.24
C ASN A 67 -6.48 -2.08 -0.83
N LEU A 68 -7.18 -3.22 -0.96
CA LEU A 68 -8.33 -3.37 -1.86
C LEU A 68 -9.59 -2.65 -1.34
N GLU A 69 -9.63 -2.34 -0.05
CA GLU A 69 -10.77 -1.71 0.61
C GLU A 69 -10.39 -0.29 1.04
N GLU A 70 -11.25 0.66 0.73
CA GLU A 70 -11.13 2.02 1.25
C GLU A 70 -11.82 2.12 2.61
N THR A 71 -11.31 3.04 3.45
CA THR A 71 -11.95 3.37 4.71
C THR A 71 -12.13 4.88 4.82
N SER A 72 -13.12 5.30 5.59
CA SER A 72 -13.39 6.71 5.87
C SER A 72 -13.45 6.96 7.37
N GLY A 73 -13.15 8.18 7.76
CA GLY A 73 -13.21 8.61 9.15
C GLY A 73 -12.79 10.07 9.31
N MET A 74 -13.04 10.64 10.47
CA MET A 74 -12.51 11.95 10.82
C MET A 74 -11.01 11.87 11.07
N PHE A 75 -10.27 12.84 10.59
CA PHE A 75 -8.83 12.94 10.83
C PHE A 75 -8.54 13.14 12.33
N CYS A 76 -9.23 14.08 12.95
CA CYS A 76 -9.23 14.32 14.38
C CYS A 76 -10.64 14.74 14.82
N ASP A 77 -11.07 14.37 16.01
CA ASP A 77 -12.37 14.70 16.57
C ASP A 77 -12.37 15.92 17.51
N SER A 78 -11.20 16.56 17.66
CA SER A 78 -11.01 17.77 18.47
C SER A 78 -10.19 18.81 17.70
N ILE A 79 -10.76 20.00 17.50
CA ILE A 79 -10.06 21.12 16.87
C ILE A 79 -9.01 21.69 17.85
N GLY A 80 -7.81 21.96 17.34
CA GLY A 80 -6.68 22.46 18.14
C GLY A 80 -5.81 21.37 18.77
N MET A 81 -6.14 20.10 18.53
CA MET A 81 -5.34 18.98 18.97
C MET A 81 -4.30 18.63 17.90
N GLU A 82 -3.02 18.72 18.24
CA GLU A 82 -1.92 18.28 17.41
C GLU A 82 -1.74 16.77 17.54
N ASN A 83 -1.62 16.06 16.40
CA ASN A 83 -1.44 14.62 16.41
C ASN A 83 0.04 14.21 16.40
N GLY A 84 0.96 15.17 16.35
CA GLY A 84 2.41 14.93 16.40
C GLY A 84 2.98 14.33 15.12
N THR A 85 2.31 14.52 13.99
CA THR A 85 2.79 14.06 12.70
C THR A 85 3.89 14.97 12.15
N SER A 86 4.69 14.45 11.23
CA SER A 86 5.62 15.29 10.45
C SER A 86 4.82 16.20 9.50
N GLY A 87 5.15 17.50 9.46
CA GLY A 87 4.61 18.44 8.49
C GLY A 87 5.34 18.41 7.13
N ASP A 88 6.34 17.56 6.96
CA ASP A 88 7.17 17.50 5.76
C ASP A 88 6.48 16.69 4.65
N ILE A 89 5.93 17.39 3.65
CA ILE A 89 5.21 16.79 2.52
C ILE A 89 6.08 15.97 1.56
N THR A 90 7.39 15.92 1.78
CA THR A 90 8.33 15.16 0.93
C THR A 90 8.71 13.82 1.51
N LYS A 91 8.37 13.55 2.76
CA LYS A 91 8.74 12.32 3.45
C LYS A 91 7.75 11.18 3.22
N PHE A 92 8.30 9.97 3.17
CA PHE A 92 7.58 8.70 3.11
C PHE A 92 7.43 8.16 4.54
N ASP A 93 6.66 8.85 5.36
CA ASP A 93 6.54 8.60 6.80
C ASP A 93 5.09 8.35 7.26
N GLY A 94 4.22 7.94 6.33
CA GLY A 94 2.81 7.67 6.60
C GLY A 94 2.59 6.71 7.76
N PHE A 95 3.41 5.65 7.89
CA PHE A 95 3.30 4.74 9.01
C PHE A 95 3.65 5.43 10.35
N ALA A 96 4.76 6.16 10.42
CA ALA A 96 5.16 6.88 11.63
C ALA A 96 4.12 7.93 12.03
N ASN A 97 3.60 8.67 11.06
CA ASN A 97 2.53 9.65 11.27
C ASN A 97 1.25 8.98 11.77
N THR A 98 0.83 7.85 11.18
CA THR A 98 -0.36 7.11 11.63
C THR A 98 -0.20 6.62 13.07
N VAL A 99 0.99 6.15 13.45
CA VAL A 99 1.31 5.77 14.83
C VAL A 99 1.23 6.98 15.77
N ALA A 100 1.78 8.13 15.39
CA ALA A 100 1.69 9.37 16.15
C ALA A 100 0.23 9.80 16.36
N MET A 101 -0.57 9.79 15.30
CA MET A 101 -2.01 10.06 15.35
C MET A 101 -2.77 9.09 16.26
N TYR A 102 -2.39 7.81 16.26
CA TYR A 102 -2.99 6.83 17.17
C TYR A 102 -2.60 7.09 18.63
N GLN A 103 -1.35 7.46 18.87
CA GLN A 103 -0.82 7.73 20.22
C GLN A 103 -1.28 9.08 20.79
N SER A 104 -1.74 10.00 19.93
CA SER A 104 -2.29 11.29 20.38
C SER A 104 -3.63 11.16 21.11
N TYR A 105 -4.25 9.96 21.12
CA TYR A 105 -5.50 9.74 21.84
C TYR A 105 -5.35 10.07 23.33
N ASP A 106 -6.13 11.07 23.76
CA ASP A 106 -6.20 11.49 25.15
C ASP A 106 -7.30 10.71 25.87
N LYS A 107 -6.92 9.93 26.88
CA LYS A 107 -7.83 9.10 27.66
C LYS A 107 -8.75 9.93 28.59
N GLU A 108 -8.32 11.12 28.99
CA GLU A 108 -9.09 11.97 29.92
C GLU A 108 -10.23 12.68 29.20
N SER A 109 -9.95 13.25 28.04
CA SER A 109 -10.96 13.92 27.20
C SER A 109 -11.72 12.96 26.29
N GLY A 110 -11.15 11.79 25.99
CA GLY A 110 -11.69 10.83 25.04
C GLY A 110 -11.52 11.24 23.57
N HIS A 111 -10.67 12.25 23.29
CA HIS A 111 -10.44 12.78 21.96
C HIS A 111 -9.17 12.21 21.30
N GLY A 112 -9.11 12.21 19.99
CA GLY A 112 -7.96 11.74 19.21
C GLY A 112 -8.26 11.67 17.72
N SER A 113 -7.59 10.75 17.02
CA SER A 113 -7.77 10.51 15.61
C SER A 113 -8.60 9.23 15.35
N PRO A 114 -9.91 9.34 15.05
CA PRO A 114 -10.74 8.17 14.79
C PRO A 114 -10.26 7.34 13.58
N ILE A 115 -9.76 7.99 12.53
CA ILE A 115 -9.25 7.28 11.35
C ILE A 115 -7.97 6.50 11.66
N ALA A 116 -7.05 7.04 12.50
CA ALA A 116 -5.86 6.32 12.89
C ALA A 116 -6.18 5.13 13.81
N MET A 117 -7.12 5.28 14.74
CA MET A 117 -7.60 4.17 15.57
C MET A 117 -8.18 3.04 14.73
N ARG A 118 -8.96 3.39 13.70
CA ARG A 118 -9.52 2.41 12.78
C ARG A 118 -8.42 1.75 11.95
N MET A 119 -7.43 2.50 11.45
CA MET A 119 -6.30 1.96 10.68
C MET A 119 -5.51 0.95 11.50
N MET A 120 -5.17 1.28 12.75
CA MET A 120 -4.45 0.37 13.65
C MET A 120 -5.25 -0.90 13.96
N SER A 121 -6.58 -0.90 13.84
CA SER A 121 -7.40 -2.10 14.02
C SER A 121 -7.29 -3.12 12.88
N PHE A 122 -6.77 -2.70 11.71
CA PHE A 122 -6.56 -3.58 10.56
C PHE A 122 -5.24 -4.36 10.60
N HIS A 123 -4.34 -4.07 11.53
CA HIS A 123 -3.06 -4.77 11.70
C HIS A 123 -3.21 -6.26 12.09
N LYS A 124 -4.02 -7.01 11.34
CA LYS A 124 -4.34 -8.42 11.68
C LYS A 124 -3.28 -9.42 11.24
N TYR A 125 -2.49 -9.07 10.23
CA TYR A 125 -1.58 -10.01 9.56
C TYR A 125 -0.11 -9.60 9.63
N GLY A 126 0.27 -8.73 10.60
CA GLY A 126 1.63 -8.21 10.69
C GLY A 126 1.98 -7.21 9.59
N GLN A 127 0.99 -6.75 8.84
CA GLN A 127 1.13 -5.67 7.85
C GLN A 127 1.12 -4.33 8.57
N SER A 128 1.83 -3.36 8.00
CA SER A 128 1.90 -1.99 8.51
C SER A 128 0.89 -1.09 7.79
N ASP A 129 -0.41 -1.46 7.87
CA ASP A 129 -1.47 -0.62 7.32
C ASP A 129 -1.41 0.78 7.93
N HIS A 130 -1.47 1.80 7.09
CA HIS A 130 -1.34 3.18 7.53
C HIS A 130 -2.04 4.15 6.59
N ILE A 131 -2.27 5.36 7.07
CA ILE A 131 -2.72 6.48 6.27
C ILE A 131 -1.49 7.02 5.53
N PRO A 132 -1.51 7.13 4.20
CA PRO A 132 -0.34 7.56 3.46
C PRO A 132 0.07 8.99 3.83
N SER A 133 1.37 9.29 3.80
CA SER A 133 1.85 10.66 3.78
C SER A 133 1.53 11.34 2.45
N VAL A 134 1.74 12.65 2.34
CA VAL A 134 1.55 13.38 1.06
C VAL A 134 2.43 12.79 -0.04
N ALA A 135 3.70 12.45 0.26
CA ALA A 135 4.60 11.85 -0.72
C ALA A 135 4.10 10.48 -1.21
N GLU A 136 3.66 9.62 -0.29
CA GLU A 136 3.10 8.30 -0.61
C GLU A 136 1.80 8.39 -1.40
N GLN A 137 0.89 9.30 -1.03
CA GLN A 137 -0.37 9.52 -1.73
C GLN A 137 -0.15 10.01 -3.17
N ARG A 138 0.82 10.88 -3.40
CA ARG A 138 1.20 11.32 -4.76
C ARG A 138 1.73 10.16 -5.61
N LEU A 139 2.54 9.27 -5.05
CA LEU A 139 2.96 8.05 -5.75
C LEU A 139 1.77 7.16 -6.08
N LEU A 140 0.87 6.94 -5.12
CA LEU A 140 -0.34 6.15 -5.33
C LEU A 140 -1.18 6.70 -6.47
N GLN A 141 -1.45 8.01 -6.49
CA GLN A 141 -2.20 8.66 -7.56
C GLN A 141 -1.50 8.53 -8.92
N SER A 142 -0.16 8.65 -8.96
CA SER A 142 0.60 8.48 -10.20
C SER A 142 0.52 7.06 -10.76
N ALA A 143 0.47 6.06 -9.89
CA ALA A 143 0.35 4.65 -10.27
C ALA A 143 -1.10 4.21 -10.54
N ALA A 144 -2.11 4.99 -10.15
CA ALA A 144 -3.52 4.58 -10.14
C ALA A 144 -4.02 4.08 -11.50
N LYS A 145 -3.63 4.71 -12.61
CA LYS A 145 -4.02 4.25 -13.96
C LYS A 145 -3.53 2.84 -14.27
N THR A 146 -2.36 2.48 -13.75
CA THR A 146 -1.75 1.15 -13.94
C THR A 146 -2.40 0.11 -13.01
N ILE A 147 -2.61 0.46 -11.73
CA ILE A 147 -3.06 -0.51 -10.72
C ILE A 147 -4.58 -0.66 -10.63
N ASN A 148 -5.38 0.35 -10.99
CA ASN A 148 -6.84 0.30 -10.88
C ASN A 148 -7.49 -0.88 -11.61
N PRO A 149 -7.06 -1.28 -12.83
CA PRO A 149 -7.58 -2.48 -13.49
C PRO A 149 -7.31 -3.75 -12.68
N ILE A 150 -6.16 -3.82 -11.99
CA ILE A 150 -5.76 -4.96 -11.17
C ILE A 150 -6.59 -4.98 -9.87
N ILE A 151 -6.71 -3.84 -9.18
CA ILE A 151 -7.56 -3.67 -7.99
C ILE A 151 -8.98 -4.15 -8.29
N LYS A 152 -9.57 -3.66 -9.38
CA LYS A 152 -10.93 -4.05 -9.80
C LYS A 152 -11.03 -5.56 -10.06
N ARG A 153 -10.03 -6.14 -10.72
CA ARG A 153 -10.00 -7.59 -11.00
C ARG A 153 -9.84 -8.43 -9.73
N CYS A 154 -9.17 -7.90 -8.70
CA CYS A 154 -9.08 -8.50 -7.37
C CYS A 154 -10.35 -8.30 -6.52
N GLY A 155 -11.37 -7.60 -7.03
CA GLY A 155 -12.62 -7.32 -6.33
C GLY A 155 -12.55 -6.11 -5.38
N GLY A 156 -11.48 -5.30 -5.49
CA GLY A 156 -11.30 -4.09 -4.70
C GLY A 156 -11.92 -2.84 -5.33
N GLN A 157 -11.87 -1.75 -4.59
CA GLN A 157 -12.34 -0.43 -5.02
C GLN A 157 -11.20 0.34 -5.70
N PRO A 158 -11.34 0.71 -7.00
CA PRO A 158 -10.32 1.50 -7.69
C PRO A 158 -10.12 2.86 -7.05
N ILE A 159 -8.87 3.34 -7.01
CA ILE A 159 -8.54 4.69 -6.57
C ILE A 159 -9.21 5.71 -7.49
N SER A 160 -10.01 6.61 -6.93
CA SER A 160 -10.62 7.69 -7.71
C SER A 160 -9.56 8.69 -8.15
N LEU A 161 -9.68 9.14 -9.39
CA LEU A 161 -8.88 10.23 -9.96
C LEU A 161 -9.78 11.43 -10.30
N ASP A 162 -11.02 11.44 -9.79
CA ASP A 162 -11.95 12.53 -10.00
C ASP A 162 -11.50 13.75 -9.19
N ALA A 163 -11.61 14.93 -9.78
CA ALA A 163 -11.18 16.19 -9.16
C ALA A 163 -11.92 16.53 -7.87
N ASP A 164 -13.10 15.94 -7.65
CA ASP A 164 -13.92 16.17 -6.46
C ASP A 164 -13.73 15.06 -5.39
N CYS A 165 -12.84 14.10 -5.62
CA CYS A 165 -12.51 13.05 -4.66
C CYS A 165 -11.22 13.40 -3.93
N TRP A 166 -11.28 13.47 -2.61
CA TRP A 166 -10.17 13.84 -1.75
C TRP A 166 -9.84 12.72 -0.78
N TYR A 167 -8.55 12.36 -0.72
CA TYR A 167 -8.03 11.39 0.22
C TYR A 167 -7.27 12.08 1.34
N TRP A 168 -7.53 11.67 2.58
CA TRP A 168 -6.73 12.08 3.72
C TRP A 168 -5.28 11.61 3.56
N THR A 169 -4.35 12.50 3.89
CA THR A 169 -2.97 12.10 4.17
C THR A 169 -2.72 12.17 5.67
N SER A 170 -1.72 11.48 6.16
CA SER A 170 -1.31 11.52 7.57
C SER A 170 -0.43 12.74 7.91
N THR A 171 -0.25 13.67 6.97
CA THR A 171 0.63 14.85 7.13
C THR A 171 -0.20 16.05 7.56
N GLU A 172 0.03 16.57 8.75
CA GLU A 172 -0.56 17.84 9.21
C GLU A 172 0.14 19.03 8.52
N VAL A 173 -0.55 20.17 8.45
CA VAL A 173 0.04 21.39 7.92
C VAL A 173 0.97 21.99 8.97
N GLN A 174 2.26 22.11 8.66
CA GLN A 174 3.32 22.48 9.61
C GLN A 174 3.05 23.78 10.36
N GLU A 175 2.42 24.76 9.70
CA GLU A 175 2.11 26.06 10.30
C GLU A 175 0.86 26.02 11.19
N ASN A 176 0.00 25.01 11.04
CA ASN A 176 -1.28 24.88 11.75
C ASN A 176 -1.62 23.41 12.05
N PRO A 177 -0.77 22.65 12.73
CA PRO A 177 -0.93 21.20 12.86
C PRO A 177 -2.21 20.78 13.62
N GLY A 178 -2.65 21.59 14.59
CA GLY A 178 -3.86 21.28 15.36
C GLY A 178 -5.18 21.58 14.62
N THR A 179 -5.16 22.14 13.41
CA THR A 179 -6.38 22.60 12.70
C THR A 179 -6.43 22.22 11.24
N GLN A 180 -5.31 21.83 10.63
CA GLN A 180 -5.21 21.56 9.20
C GLN A 180 -4.36 20.31 8.91
N ALA A 181 -4.85 19.48 7.99
CA ALA A 181 -4.11 18.37 7.41
C ALA A 181 -4.22 18.39 5.88
N TRP A 182 -3.23 17.81 5.21
CA TRP A 182 -3.22 17.76 3.75
C TRP A 182 -4.21 16.72 3.22
N LEU A 183 -4.89 17.12 2.15
CA LEU A 183 -5.69 16.23 1.30
C LEU A 183 -5.04 16.15 -0.09
N CYS A 184 -5.17 15.01 -0.74
CA CYS A 184 -4.71 14.77 -2.11
C CYS A 184 -5.82 14.11 -2.93
#